data_4cf24a7c0551ea567aaae04b356ce889
#
_entry.id   4cf24a7c0551ea567aaae04b356ce889
#
_cell.length_a   1.000
_cell.length_b   1.000
_cell.length_c   1.000
_cell.angle_alpha   90.00
_cell.angle_beta   90.00
_cell.angle_gamma   90.00
#
_symmetry.space_group_name_H-M   'P 1'
#
loop_
_entity.id
_entity.type
_entity.pdbx_description
1 polymer ?
#
loop_
_entity_poly.entity_id
_entity_poly.type
_entity_poly.pdbx_seq_one_letter_code
_entity_poly.pdbx_strand_id
1 'polypeptide(L)'
;MKVTQHLWFEKDMEAAIGFYASLIPGSSVHWVTPIMADTPSGPAGSVRSASFTLGDQRYMAIEAGPLDPFNHSFSIVVECETQGDLDRLWNALREGGSVEQCGWLKDRWGLSWQIAPTRLGELMSDPDPDKVRRVTAAMLKMVKLDIAPLEAAAAG
;
A
#
# COMPACT_ATOMS: atom_id res chain seq x y z
N MET A 1 17.33 17.32 7.40
CA MET A 1 16.07 16.83 7.97
C MET A 1 15.74 15.49 7.33
N LYS A 2 15.12 14.56 8.07
CA LYS A 2 14.60 13.29 7.54
C LYS A 2 13.10 13.29 7.71
N VAL A 3 12.38 12.82 6.68
CA VAL A 3 10.93 12.64 6.71
C VAL A 3 10.64 11.15 6.65
N THR A 4 9.75 10.67 7.50
CA THR A 4 9.37 9.25 7.57
C THR A 4 7.87 9.19 7.83
N GLN A 5 7.16 8.33 7.10
CA GLN A 5 5.75 8.04 7.35
C GLN A 5 5.62 7.24 8.64
N HIS A 6 4.54 7.47 9.37
CA HIS A 6 4.25 6.78 10.61
C HIS A 6 2.84 6.20 10.57
N LEU A 7 2.71 4.90 10.84
CA LEU A 7 1.44 4.18 10.88
C LEU A 7 1.05 3.89 12.34
N TRP A 8 -0.23 4.07 12.65
CA TRP A 8 -0.81 3.70 13.94
C TRP A 8 -1.65 2.43 13.77
N PHE A 9 -1.30 1.40 14.51
CA PHE A 9 -2.06 0.14 14.55
C PHE A 9 -2.79 0.03 15.90
N GLU A 10 -4.03 -0.38 15.85
CA GLU A 10 -4.76 -0.79 17.04
C GLU A 10 -4.12 -2.02 17.66
N LYS A 11 -3.82 -3.01 16.80
CA LYS A 11 -3.24 -4.32 17.15
C LYS A 11 -2.56 -4.94 15.92
N ASP A 12 -1.85 -6.03 16.13
CA ASP A 12 -1.23 -6.86 15.09
C ASP A 12 -0.19 -6.13 14.21
N MET A 13 0.40 -5.04 14.70
CA MET A 13 1.40 -4.26 13.97
C MET A 13 2.54 -5.12 13.43
N GLU A 14 3.12 -5.98 14.28
CA GLU A 14 4.26 -6.81 13.88
C GLU A 14 3.89 -7.80 12.77
N ALA A 15 2.71 -8.41 12.86
CA ALA A 15 2.19 -9.30 11.82
C ALA A 15 1.95 -8.53 10.51
N ALA A 16 1.39 -7.32 10.59
CA ALA A 16 1.13 -6.47 9.42
C ALA A 16 2.42 -6.07 8.71
N ILE A 17 3.37 -5.46 9.41
CA ILE A 17 4.63 -4.99 8.79
C ILE A 17 5.50 -6.15 8.30
N GLY A 18 5.50 -7.28 9.00
CA GLY A 18 6.15 -8.51 8.55
C GLY A 18 5.54 -9.05 7.26
N PHE A 19 4.22 -9.05 7.16
CA PHE A 19 3.50 -9.45 5.95
C PHE A 19 3.83 -8.51 4.78
N TYR A 20 3.76 -7.20 4.96
CA TYR A 20 4.10 -6.23 3.90
C TYR A 20 5.54 -6.40 3.42
N ALA A 21 6.49 -6.55 4.36
CA ALA A 21 7.90 -6.76 4.04
C ALA A 21 8.14 -8.06 3.27
N SER A 22 7.33 -9.09 3.49
CA SER A 22 7.42 -10.36 2.76
C SER A 22 6.92 -10.28 1.32
N LEU A 23 6.05 -9.30 1.00
CA LEU A 23 5.43 -9.15 -0.31
C LEU A 23 6.22 -8.26 -1.26
N ILE A 24 6.86 -7.21 -0.74
CA ILE A 24 7.49 -6.15 -1.53
C ILE A 24 9.01 -6.35 -1.52
N PRO A 25 9.65 -6.60 -2.67
CA PRO A 25 11.10 -6.77 -2.77
C PRO A 25 11.87 -5.58 -2.17
N GLY A 26 13.02 -5.85 -1.56
CA GLY A 26 13.86 -4.83 -0.93
C GLY A 26 13.37 -4.34 0.43
N SER A 27 12.30 -4.94 0.95
CA SER A 27 11.69 -4.58 2.23
C SER A 27 12.30 -5.32 3.41
N SER A 28 12.25 -4.72 4.59
CA SER A 28 12.70 -5.34 5.84
C SER A 28 12.11 -4.67 7.07
N VAL A 29 11.88 -5.46 8.13
CA VAL A 29 11.60 -4.94 9.47
C VAL A 29 12.94 -4.78 10.18
N HIS A 30 13.26 -3.56 10.61
CA HIS A 30 14.55 -3.26 11.23
C HIS A 30 14.54 -3.57 12.74
N TRP A 31 13.48 -3.16 13.42
CA TRP A 31 13.29 -3.44 14.83
C TRP A 31 11.82 -3.29 15.23
N VAL A 32 11.43 -4.00 16.27
CA VAL A 32 10.19 -3.85 17.03
C VAL A 32 10.56 -3.81 18.50
N THR A 33 10.14 -2.78 19.23
CA THR A 33 10.55 -2.55 20.61
C THR A 33 9.37 -2.07 21.47
N PRO A 34 9.19 -2.61 22.68
CA PRO A 34 8.24 -2.06 23.63
C PRO A 34 8.73 -0.71 24.18
N ILE A 35 7.79 0.18 24.48
CA ILE A 35 8.09 1.44 25.17
C ILE A 35 8.09 1.15 26.69
N MET A 36 9.25 1.25 27.33
CA MET A 36 9.49 0.87 28.71
C MET A 36 9.15 1.99 29.72
N ALA A 37 8.11 2.77 29.41
CA ALA A 37 7.54 3.81 30.29
C ALA A 37 6.03 3.83 30.11
N ASP A 38 5.32 4.35 31.10
CA ASP A 38 3.89 4.60 30.98
C ASP A 38 3.62 5.62 29.88
N THR A 39 2.62 5.35 29.06
CA THR A 39 2.17 6.20 27.96
C THR A 39 0.69 6.53 28.13
N PRO A 40 0.15 7.53 27.43
CA PRO A 40 -1.31 7.77 27.41
C PRO A 40 -2.13 6.56 26.93
N SER A 41 -1.51 5.62 26.19
CA SER A 41 -2.16 4.43 25.64
C SER A 41 -2.01 3.18 26.51
N GLY A 42 -1.21 3.22 27.59
CA GLY A 42 -1.07 2.08 28.50
C GLY A 42 0.22 2.07 29.29
N PRO A 43 0.35 1.11 30.22
CA PRO A 43 1.52 0.99 31.11
C PRO A 43 2.80 0.61 30.36
N ALA A 44 3.92 0.75 31.04
CA ALA A 44 5.25 0.39 30.52
C ALA A 44 5.24 -1.00 29.89
N GLY A 45 5.76 -1.11 28.67
CA GLY A 45 5.84 -2.36 27.89
C GLY A 45 4.59 -2.74 27.11
N SER A 46 3.43 -2.08 27.32
CA SER A 46 2.20 -2.40 26.59
C SER A 46 2.12 -1.79 25.20
N VAL A 47 2.76 -0.65 24.98
CA VAL A 47 2.85 0.02 23.68
C VAL A 47 4.15 -0.43 22.98
N ARG A 48 4.05 -0.73 21.70
CA ARG A 48 5.19 -1.19 20.89
C ARG A 48 5.42 -0.24 19.73
N SER A 49 6.66 0.04 19.40
CA SER A 49 7.01 0.78 18.19
C SER A 49 7.92 -0.03 17.28
N ALA A 50 7.93 0.33 16.01
CA ALA A 50 8.69 -0.38 14.98
C ALA A 50 9.31 0.59 13.97
N SER A 51 10.36 0.12 13.30
CA SER A 51 10.90 0.74 12.09
C SER A 51 11.04 -0.33 11.02
N PHE A 52 10.64 0.00 9.80
CA PHE A 52 10.71 -0.89 8.67
C PHE A 52 10.87 -0.11 7.35
N THR A 53 11.18 -0.85 6.29
CA THR A 53 11.28 -0.31 4.93
C THR A 53 10.38 -1.14 4.02
N LEU A 54 9.64 -0.49 3.13
CA LEU A 54 8.91 -1.12 2.03
C LEU A 54 9.50 -0.60 0.72
N GLY A 55 10.15 -1.49 -0.06
CA GLY A 55 10.96 -1.09 -1.19
C GLY A 55 12.07 -0.12 -0.75
N ASP A 56 12.03 1.09 -1.26
CA ASP A 56 12.97 2.17 -0.91
C ASP A 56 12.43 3.15 0.16
N GLN A 57 11.15 2.98 0.55
CA GLN A 57 10.49 3.92 1.46
C GLN A 57 10.57 3.46 2.91
N ARG A 58 11.06 4.35 3.78
CA ARG A 58 11.12 4.11 5.23
C ARG A 58 9.81 4.47 5.92
N TYR A 59 9.46 3.63 6.89
CA TYR A 59 8.30 3.80 7.77
C TYR A 59 8.69 3.61 9.24
N MET A 60 7.89 4.21 10.09
CA MET A 60 7.77 3.86 11.49
C MET A 60 6.34 3.39 11.76
N ALA A 61 6.15 2.63 12.81
CA ALA A 61 4.82 2.24 13.29
C ALA A 61 4.75 2.21 14.80
N ILE A 62 3.53 2.32 15.31
CA ILE A 62 3.20 2.12 16.71
C ILE A 62 1.99 1.20 16.83
N GLU A 63 1.98 0.32 17.82
CA GLU A 63 0.82 -0.43 18.28
C GLU A 63 0.46 0.08 19.66
N ALA A 64 -0.64 0.79 19.74
CA ALA A 64 -0.99 1.55 20.95
C ALA A 64 -2.50 1.55 21.26
N GLY A 65 -3.22 0.52 20.80
CA GLY A 65 -4.66 0.39 20.98
C GLY A 65 -5.48 1.23 20.01
N PRO A 66 -6.80 1.26 20.17
CA PRO A 66 -7.70 1.93 19.26
C PRO A 66 -7.50 3.44 19.22
N LEU A 67 -7.50 3.98 18.02
CA LEU A 67 -7.52 5.40 17.68
C LEU A 67 -8.42 5.56 16.45
N ASP A 68 -8.17 6.55 15.61
CA ASP A 68 -8.86 6.67 14.33
C ASP A 68 -8.45 5.51 13.40
N PRO A 69 -9.41 4.83 12.77
CA PRO A 69 -9.09 3.77 11.82
C PRO A 69 -8.40 4.33 10.58
N PHE A 70 -7.62 3.49 9.90
CA PHE A 70 -7.10 3.83 8.57
C PHE A 70 -8.25 4.20 7.62
N ASN A 71 -8.02 5.17 6.77
CA ASN A 71 -8.99 5.66 5.78
C ASN A 71 -8.29 6.06 4.48
N HIS A 72 -9.04 6.52 3.47
CA HIS A 72 -8.53 6.90 2.16
C HIS A 72 -7.67 8.17 2.12
N SER A 73 -7.53 8.90 3.24
CA SER A 73 -6.65 10.06 3.29
C SER A 73 -5.16 9.69 3.19
N PHE A 74 -4.85 8.41 3.40
CA PHE A 74 -3.52 7.84 3.23
C PHE A 74 -3.62 6.49 2.51
N SER A 75 -2.74 6.26 1.57
CA SER A 75 -2.57 4.98 0.90
C SER A 75 -1.11 4.75 0.53
N ILE A 76 -0.74 3.49 0.43
CA ILE A 76 0.56 3.09 -0.13
C ILE A 76 0.35 2.73 -1.59
N VAL A 77 1.07 3.40 -2.49
CA VAL A 77 1.10 3.08 -3.91
C VAL A 77 2.26 2.12 -4.17
N VAL A 78 1.98 1.01 -4.84
CA VAL A 78 3.01 0.08 -5.32
C VAL A 78 2.90 -0.02 -6.82
N GLU A 79 3.96 0.38 -7.52
CA GLU A 79 4.08 0.26 -8.96
C GLU A 79 4.75 -1.07 -9.31
N CYS A 80 4.07 -1.88 -10.13
CA CYS A 80 4.52 -3.19 -10.57
C CYS A 80 4.96 -3.14 -12.04
N GLU A 81 6.12 -3.69 -12.37
CA GLU A 81 6.62 -3.73 -13.74
C GLU A 81 5.88 -4.78 -14.58
N THR A 82 5.45 -5.88 -13.98
CA THR A 82 4.77 -6.97 -14.67
C THR A 82 3.36 -7.21 -14.16
N GLN A 83 2.49 -7.75 -15.03
CA GLN A 83 1.15 -8.19 -14.61
C GLN A 83 1.23 -9.29 -13.54
N GLY A 84 2.21 -10.18 -13.64
CA GLY A 84 2.40 -11.26 -12.66
C GLY A 84 2.70 -10.73 -11.25
N ASP A 85 3.54 -9.71 -11.11
CA ASP A 85 3.82 -9.07 -9.82
C ASP A 85 2.60 -8.34 -9.28
N LEU A 86 1.89 -7.62 -10.15
CA LEU A 86 0.65 -6.95 -9.81
C LEU A 86 -0.39 -7.96 -9.28
N ASP A 87 -0.60 -9.05 -9.99
CA ASP A 87 -1.56 -10.09 -9.62
C ASP A 87 -1.18 -10.76 -8.29
N ARG A 88 0.10 -11.07 -8.09
CA ARG A 88 0.61 -11.67 -6.85
C ARG A 88 0.35 -10.75 -5.65
N LEU A 89 0.71 -9.48 -5.77
CA LEU A 89 0.56 -8.49 -4.70
C LEU A 89 -0.91 -8.21 -4.41
N TRP A 90 -1.73 -8.00 -5.45
CA TRP A 90 -3.16 -7.81 -5.34
C TRP A 90 -3.85 -8.97 -4.61
N ASN A 91 -3.54 -10.20 -5.01
CA ASN A 91 -4.16 -11.39 -4.42
C ASN A 91 -3.79 -11.57 -2.94
N ALA A 92 -2.53 -11.28 -2.58
CA ALA A 92 -2.08 -11.37 -1.19
C ALA A 92 -2.73 -10.29 -0.30
N LEU A 93 -2.75 -9.03 -0.76
CA LEU A 93 -3.26 -7.91 0.03
C LEU A 93 -4.79 -7.92 0.19
N ARG A 94 -5.53 -8.38 -0.83
CA ARG A 94 -7.00 -8.46 -0.74
C ARG A 94 -7.52 -9.53 0.22
N GLU A 95 -6.68 -10.49 0.61
CA GLU A 95 -7.09 -11.59 1.48
C GLU A 95 -7.45 -11.08 2.88
N GLY A 96 -8.72 -11.26 3.27
CA GLY A 96 -9.28 -10.73 4.52
C GLY A 96 -9.54 -9.23 4.52
N GLY A 97 -9.32 -8.56 3.39
CA GLY A 97 -9.60 -7.14 3.16
C GLY A 97 -10.79 -6.91 2.23
N SER A 98 -10.79 -5.78 1.53
CA SER A 98 -11.83 -5.41 0.56
C SER A 98 -11.23 -4.77 -0.68
N VAL A 99 -11.79 -5.10 -1.85
CA VAL A 99 -11.36 -4.50 -3.13
C VAL A 99 -12.23 -3.29 -3.46
N GLU A 100 -11.62 -2.33 -4.15
CA GLU A 100 -12.25 -1.10 -4.60
C GLU A 100 -11.97 -0.89 -6.10
N GLN A 101 -12.29 0.28 -6.65
CA GLN A 101 -12.10 0.58 -8.06
C GLN A 101 -10.65 1.01 -8.37
N CYS A 102 -10.23 0.89 -9.63
CA CYS A 102 -9.02 1.49 -10.19
C CYS A 102 -7.71 1.09 -9.49
N GLY A 103 -7.59 -0.17 -9.08
CA GLY A 103 -6.38 -0.67 -8.42
C GLY A 103 -6.32 -0.40 -6.92
N TRP A 104 -7.37 0.15 -6.33
CA TRP A 104 -7.47 0.35 -4.89
C TRP A 104 -8.00 -0.88 -4.18
N LEU A 105 -7.47 -1.11 -2.97
CA LEU A 105 -7.97 -2.08 -2.01
C LEU A 105 -7.65 -1.65 -0.58
N LYS A 106 -8.35 -2.22 0.39
CA LYS A 106 -7.96 -2.22 1.80
C LYS A 106 -7.52 -3.60 2.20
N ASP A 107 -6.41 -3.69 2.91
CA ASP A 107 -5.97 -4.96 3.48
C ASP A 107 -6.78 -5.34 4.74
N ARG A 108 -6.45 -6.49 5.32
CA ARG A 108 -7.12 -7.02 6.51
C ARG A 108 -7.00 -6.14 7.77
N TRP A 109 -6.06 -5.20 7.80
CA TRP A 109 -5.90 -4.23 8.88
C TRP A 109 -6.52 -2.87 8.55
N GLY A 110 -7.14 -2.75 7.35
CA GLY A 110 -7.84 -1.55 6.91
C GLY A 110 -6.97 -0.51 6.22
N LEU A 111 -5.66 -0.76 6.06
CA LEU A 111 -4.76 0.15 5.34
C LEU A 111 -5.09 0.14 3.84
N SER A 112 -5.18 1.33 3.26
CA SER A 112 -5.48 1.50 1.83
C SER A 112 -4.21 1.36 0.98
N TRP A 113 -4.35 0.62 -0.12
CA TRP A 113 -3.31 0.38 -1.10
C TRP A 113 -3.79 0.73 -2.50
N GLN A 114 -2.88 1.18 -3.33
CA GLN A 114 -3.06 1.34 -4.77
C GLN A 114 -2.04 0.46 -5.47
N ILE A 115 -2.51 -0.56 -6.17
CA ILE A 115 -1.63 -1.48 -6.91
C ILE A 115 -1.77 -1.17 -8.38
N ALA A 116 -0.74 -0.56 -8.95
CA ALA A 116 -0.76 -0.05 -10.31
C ALA A 116 0.42 -0.62 -11.13
N PRO A 117 0.25 -0.81 -12.44
CA PRO A 117 1.39 -1.09 -13.28
C PRO A 117 2.18 0.19 -13.56
N THR A 118 3.51 0.14 -13.55
CA THR A 118 4.39 1.25 -13.99
C THR A 118 3.97 1.78 -15.36
N ARG A 119 3.53 0.87 -16.24
CA ARG A 119 3.02 1.17 -17.58
C ARG A 119 1.87 2.18 -17.58
N LEU A 120 1.02 2.19 -16.55
CA LEU A 120 -0.07 3.18 -16.45
C LEU A 120 0.46 4.61 -16.37
N GLY A 121 1.49 4.85 -15.56
CA GLY A 121 2.12 6.17 -15.45
C GLY A 121 2.67 6.68 -16.78
N GLU A 122 3.32 5.79 -17.55
CA GLU A 122 3.82 6.10 -18.90
C GLU A 122 2.68 6.47 -19.86
N LEU A 123 1.61 5.67 -19.87
CA LEU A 123 0.45 5.90 -20.73
C LEU A 123 -0.32 7.18 -20.38
N MET A 124 -0.39 7.50 -19.09
CA MET A 124 -1.06 8.72 -18.60
C MET A 124 -0.24 9.99 -18.81
N SER A 125 1.06 9.85 -19.07
CA SER A 125 1.98 10.96 -19.37
C SER A 125 2.19 11.18 -20.87
N ASP A 126 1.45 10.47 -21.73
CA ASP A 126 1.55 10.60 -23.18
C ASP A 126 1.13 12.02 -23.65
N PRO A 127 1.82 12.65 -24.60
CA PRO A 127 1.46 13.96 -25.11
C PRO A 127 0.16 13.99 -25.90
N ASP A 128 -0.36 12.85 -26.37
CA ASP A 128 -1.65 12.74 -27.06
C ASP A 128 -2.81 12.70 -26.06
N PRO A 129 -3.62 13.78 -25.91
CA PRO A 129 -4.71 13.82 -24.95
C PRO A 129 -5.84 12.84 -25.28
N ASP A 130 -6.03 12.45 -26.53
CA ASP A 130 -7.06 11.47 -26.90
C ASP A 130 -6.64 10.05 -26.47
N LYS A 131 -5.36 9.73 -26.55
CA LYS A 131 -4.80 8.50 -26.02
C LYS A 131 -4.96 8.46 -24.51
N VAL A 132 -4.56 9.50 -23.78
CA VAL A 132 -4.72 9.60 -22.32
C VAL A 132 -6.18 9.44 -21.93
N ARG A 133 -7.11 10.09 -22.65
CA ARG A 133 -8.55 9.96 -22.41
C ARG A 133 -9.05 8.51 -22.57
N ARG A 134 -8.62 7.79 -23.60
CA ARG A 134 -9.00 6.38 -23.82
C ARG A 134 -8.47 5.48 -22.72
N VAL A 135 -7.20 5.64 -22.33
CA VAL A 135 -6.57 4.89 -21.25
C VAL A 135 -7.28 5.16 -19.91
N THR A 136 -7.56 6.43 -19.60
CA THR A 136 -8.30 6.80 -18.38
C THR A 136 -9.68 6.15 -18.36
N ALA A 137 -10.41 6.20 -19.48
CA ALA A 137 -11.74 5.60 -19.57
C ALA A 137 -11.72 4.07 -19.41
N ALA A 138 -10.66 3.40 -19.86
CA ALA A 138 -10.44 1.97 -19.63
C ALA A 138 -10.12 1.68 -18.17
N MET A 139 -9.18 2.42 -17.58
CA MET A 139 -8.80 2.29 -16.16
C MET A 139 -9.99 2.43 -15.21
N LEU A 140 -10.84 3.44 -15.44
CA LEU A 140 -12.00 3.73 -14.59
C LEU A 140 -13.07 2.61 -14.57
N LYS A 141 -13.01 1.66 -15.50
CA LYS A 141 -13.89 0.49 -15.54
C LYS A 141 -13.30 -0.73 -14.82
N MET A 142 -12.05 -0.65 -14.38
CA MET A 142 -11.35 -1.78 -13.76
C MET A 142 -11.50 -1.74 -12.24
N VAL A 143 -11.52 -2.90 -11.62
CA VAL A 143 -11.29 -3.10 -10.19
C VAL A 143 -9.79 -3.34 -9.99
N LYS A 144 -9.29 -4.50 -10.35
CA LYS A 144 -7.84 -4.74 -10.48
C LYS A 144 -7.38 -4.20 -11.83
N LEU A 145 -6.25 -3.53 -11.87
CA LEU A 145 -5.68 -3.04 -13.11
C LEU A 145 -5.09 -4.19 -13.96
N ASP A 146 -5.25 -4.08 -15.26
CA ASP A 146 -4.73 -5.03 -16.24
C ASP A 146 -4.00 -4.27 -17.36
N ILE A 147 -2.73 -4.63 -17.59
CA ILE A 147 -1.86 -3.94 -18.55
C ILE A 147 -2.39 -4.09 -19.98
N ALA A 148 -2.82 -5.29 -20.38
CA ALA A 148 -3.21 -5.54 -21.76
C ALA A 148 -4.41 -4.69 -22.24
N PRO A 149 -5.52 -4.55 -21.50
CA PRO A 149 -6.59 -3.62 -21.88
C PRO A 149 -6.19 -2.15 -21.84
N LEU A 150 -5.26 -1.74 -20.95
CA LEU A 150 -4.74 -0.36 -20.93
C LEU A 150 -3.94 -0.07 -22.20
N GLU A 151 -3.08 -0.99 -22.63
CA GLU A 151 -2.33 -0.87 -23.88
C GLU A 151 -3.23 -0.90 -25.11
N ALA A 152 -4.24 -1.77 -25.11
CA ALA A 152 -5.23 -1.80 -26.20
C ALA A 152 -5.98 -0.47 -26.32
N ALA A 153 -6.39 0.13 -25.21
CA ALA A 153 -7.02 1.45 -25.19
C ALA A 153 -6.08 2.56 -25.66
N ALA A 154 -4.78 2.42 -25.41
CA ALA A 154 -3.78 3.38 -25.91
C ALA A 154 -3.57 3.27 -27.43
N ALA A 155 -3.68 2.08 -28.00
CA ALA A 155 -3.51 1.84 -29.43
C ALA A 155 -4.67 2.37 -30.27
N GLY A 156 -5.88 2.44 -29.75
CA GLY A 156 -7.08 2.98 -30.42
C GLY A 156 -8.05 1.95 -30.89
#